data_e4008494b2a44b388b927231b0643adc
#
_entry.id   e4008494b2a44b388b927231b0643adc
#
_cell.length_a   1.000
_cell.length_b   1.000
_cell.length_c   1.000
_cell.angle_alpha   90.00
_cell.angle_beta   90.00
_cell.angle_gamma   90.00
#
_symmetry.space_group_name_H-M   'P 1'
#
loop_
_entity.id
_entity.type
_entity.pdbx_description
1 polymer ?
#
loop_
_entity_poly.entity_id
_entity_poly.type
_entity_poly.pdbx_seq_one_letter_code
_entity_poly.pdbx_strand_id
1 'polypeptide(L)'
;MARSKIALIGAGQIGGTLAHLASIKELGDVILFDIAEGIPNGKALDISESGPSEGFDATLKGTQSYEDITGADVCIVTAGVARKPGMSRDDLLGINLKVMKSVGEGIKAHAPNAFVICITNPLDAMVWALREFSGLSESKVCGMAGVLDSARFRHFLSIEFNVSMRDVTAFVLGGHGDTMVPLARYSTVAGIPLPDLVEMGWTTEDRLDKIIQRTRDGGAEIVGLLKTGSAFYAPATAAIEMAEAYLKDQKRLLPCAAHCKGELGVSDMYVGVPTIIGCEGIERVVDIKLTKEEQDMFNSSVESVKSLVSACKEIDSSLK
;
A
#
# COMPACT_ATOMS: atom_id res chain seq x y z
N MET A 1 -16.51 -22.17 10.41
CA MET A 1 -15.39 -22.03 9.43
C MET A 1 -14.15 -21.67 10.23
N ALA A 2 -12.95 -22.11 9.83
CA ALA A 2 -11.71 -21.65 10.45
C ALA A 2 -11.57 -20.14 10.19
N ARG A 3 -10.93 -19.41 11.12
CA ARG A 3 -10.57 -18.00 10.92
C ARG A 3 -9.55 -17.91 9.79
N SER A 4 -9.58 -16.83 9.02
CA SER A 4 -8.54 -16.53 8.03
C SER A 4 -7.19 -16.36 8.72
N LYS A 5 -6.11 -16.68 8.01
CA LYS A 5 -4.74 -16.53 8.52
C LYS A 5 -4.05 -15.38 7.81
N ILE A 6 -3.60 -14.40 8.58
CA ILE A 6 -2.95 -13.18 8.08
C ILE A 6 -1.48 -13.21 8.51
N ALA A 7 -0.56 -13.24 7.54
CA ALA A 7 0.86 -13.17 7.78
C ALA A 7 1.38 -11.73 7.54
N LEU A 8 1.98 -11.15 8.57
CA LEU A 8 2.59 -9.82 8.54
C LEU A 8 4.11 -9.98 8.49
N ILE A 9 4.71 -9.68 7.35
CA ILE A 9 6.14 -9.87 7.12
C ILE A 9 6.87 -8.55 7.39
N GLY A 10 7.44 -8.46 8.58
CA GLY A 10 8.04 -7.27 9.19
C GLY A 10 7.28 -6.85 10.44
N ALA A 11 7.93 -6.89 11.61
CA ALA A 11 7.37 -6.54 12.92
C ALA A 11 7.76 -5.12 13.37
N GLY A 12 8.05 -4.21 12.43
CA GLY A 12 8.32 -2.80 12.71
C GLY A 12 7.07 -2.06 13.22
N GLN A 13 7.05 -0.73 13.11
CA GLN A 13 5.90 0.08 13.55
C GLN A 13 4.64 -0.21 12.72
N ILE A 14 4.79 -0.30 11.40
CA ILE A 14 3.66 -0.64 10.51
C ILE A 14 3.15 -2.05 10.83
N GLY A 15 4.04 -3.05 10.95
CA GLY A 15 3.67 -4.44 11.24
C GLY A 15 2.90 -4.61 12.56
N GLY A 16 3.36 -3.96 13.64
CA GLY A 16 2.64 -3.96 14.91
C GLY A 16 1.26 -3.28 14.81
N THR A 17 1.17 -2.15 14.10
CA THR A 17 -0.11 -1.46 13.86
C THR A 17 -1.06 -2.30 13.02
N LEU A 18 -0.56 -2.99 11.98
CA LEU A 18 -1.34 -3.94 11.18
C LEU A 18 -1.90 -5.08 12.04
N ALA A 19 -1.05 -5.68 12.89
CA ALA A 19 -1.46 -6.76 13.78
C ALA A 19 -2.60 -6.32 14.72
N HIS A 20 -2.46 -5.16 15.34
CA HIS A 20 -3.48 -4.59 16.22
C HIS A 20 -4.80 -4.31 15.48
N LEU A 21 -4.74 -3.65 14.31
CA LEU A 21 -5.92 -3.36 13.50
C LEU A 21 -6.63 -4.62 12.98
N ALA A 22 -5.85 -5.63 12.54
CA ALA A 22 -6.41 -6.89 12.08
C ALA A 22 -7.15 -7.62 13.21
N SER A 23 -6.60 -7.57 14.43
CA SER A 23 -7.19 -8.16 15.62
C SER A 23 -8.48 -7.46 16.06
N ILE A 24 -8.47 -6.14 16.21
CA ILE A 24 -9.68 -5.35 16.57
C ILE A 24 -10.80 -5.54 15.56
N LYS A 25 -10.47 -5.62 14.27
CA LYS A 25 -11.46 -5.86 13.20
C LYS A 25 -11.85 -7.33 13.06
N GLU A 26 -11.24 -8.22 13.85
CA GLU A 26 -11.44 -9.68 13.79
C GLU A 26 -11.34 -10.25 12.37
N LEU A 27 -10.37 -9.78 11.59
CA LEU A 27 -10.18 -10.20 10.20
C LEU A 27 -9.63 -11.63 10.09
N GLY A 28 -8.95 -12.12 11.12
CA GLY A 28 -8.35 -13.46 11.17
C GLY A 28 -7.31 -13.60 12.28
N ASP A 29 -6.68 -14.75 12.33
CA ASP A 29 -5.53 -15.02 13.21
C ASP A 29 -4.26 -14.46 12.58
N VAL A 30 -3.37 -13.88 13.39
CA VAL A 30 -2.22 -13.10 12.92
C VAL A 30 -0.92 -13.82 13.21
N ILE A 31 -0.10 -14.00 12.19
CA ILE A 31 1.30 -14.39 12.31
C ILE A 31 2.17 -13.16 12.07
N LEU A 32 2.88 -12.70 13.07
CA LEU A 32 3.79 -11.58 12.98
C LEU A 32 5.22 -12.10 12.82
N PHE A 33 5.77 -12.00 11.63
CA PHE A 33 7.11 -12.48 11.28
C PHE A 33 8.12 -11.33 11.25
N ASP A 34 9.29 -11.55 11.85
CA ASP A 34 10.47 -10.69 11.66
C ASP A 34 11.75 -11.50 11.87
N ILE A 35 12.85 -11.05 11.28
CA ILE A 35 14.19 -11.63 11.51
C ILE A 35 14.81 -11.19 12.85
N ALA A 36 14.30 -10.10 13.44
CA ALA A 36 14.77 -9.57 14.72
C ALA A 36 14.30 -10.44 15.89
N GLU A 37 15.25 -10.95 16.67
CA GLU A 37 14.96 -11.81 17.82
C GLU A 37 14.06 -11.10 18.84
N GLY A 38 13.01 -11.79 19.29
CA GLY A 38 12.10 -11.33 20.34
C GLY A 38 11.08 -10.27 19.91
N ILE A 39 11.38 -9.44 18.92
CA ILE A 39 10.49 -8.33 18.51
C ILE A 39 9.10 -8.81 18.08
N PRO A 40 8.95 -9.79 17.15
CA PRO A 40 7.62 -10.26 16.77
C PRO A 40 6.87 -10.89 17.93
N ASN A 41 7.57 -11.66 18.79
CA ASN A 41 6.97 -12.33 19.95
C ASN A 41 6.49 -11.31 21.00
N GLY A 42 7.30 -10.31 21.33
CA GLY A 42 6.92 -9.27 22.29
C GLY A 42 5.70 -8.48 21.83
N LYS A 43 5.68 -8.06 20.56
CA LYS A 43 4.52 -7.35 20.01
C LYS A 43 3.27 -8.21 19.92
N ALA A 44 3.40 -9.48 19.51
CA ALA A 44 2.27 -10.39 19.46
C ALA A 44 1.67 -10.60 20.86
N LEU A 45 2.51 -10.74 21.89
CA LEU A 45 2.06 -10.88 23.27
C LEU A 45 1.35 -9.61 23.77
N ASP A 46 1.98 -8.44 23.62
CA ASP A 46 1.42 -7.15 24.04
C ASP A 46 0.04 -6.88 23.40
N ILE A 47 -0.07 -7.13 22.09
CA ILE A 47 -1.37 -6.99 21.39
C ILE A 47 -2.37 -8.04 21.90
N SER A 48 -1.97 -9.29 22.15
CA SER A 48 -2.86 -10.31 22.71
C SER A 48 -3.40 -9.92 24.07
N GLU A 49 -2.57 -9.29 24.91
CA GLU A 49 -2.96 -8.80 26.25
C GLU A 49 -3.98 -7.64 26.17
N SER A 50 -4.07 -6.92 25.04
CA SER A 50 -5.12 -5.92 24.83
C SER A 50 -6.48 -6.54 24.48
N GLY A 51 -6.51 -7.81 24.03
CA GLY A 51 -7.73 -8.50 23.57
C GLY A 51 -8.86 -8.49 24.58
N PRO A 52 -8.65 -8.81 25.88
CA PRO A 52 -9.71 -8.76 26.89
C PRO A 52 -10.37 -7.38 27.07
N SER A 53 -9.62 -6.31 26.82
CA SER A 53 -10.12 -4.91 26.93
C SER A 53 -10.79 -4.44 25.66
N GLU A 54 -10.26 -4.82 24.48
CA GLU A 54 -10.80 -4.44 23.17
C GLU A 54 -11.96 -5.33 22.71
N GLY A 55 -12.05 -6.55 23.26
CA GLY A 55 -13.14 -7.49 22.95
C GLY A 55 -12.92 -8.31 21.68
N PHE A 56 -11.69 -8.66 21.33
CA PHE A 56 -11.39 -9.57 20.22
C PHE A 56 -10.80 -10.90 20.70
N ASP A 57 -11.02 -11.96 19.92
CA ASP A 57 -10.54 -13.34 20.18
C ASP A 57 -9.55 -13.83 19.11
N ALA A 58 -9.01 -12.95 18.27
CA ALA A 58 -7.99 -13.32 17.31
C ALA A 58 -6.73 -13.82 18.02
N THR A 59 -6.15 -14.92 17.52
CA THR A 59 -4.85 -15.40 18.02
C THR A 59 -3.71 -14.69 17.34
N LEU A 60 -2.68 -14.33 18.10
CA LEU A 60 -1.47 -13.72 17.56
C LEU A 60 -0.24 -14.57 17.91
N LYS A 61 0.60 -14.82 16.92
CA LYS A 61 1.86 -15.51 17.10
C LYS A 61 3.01 -14.70 16.49
N GLY A 62 4.02 -14.38 17.30
CA GLY A 62 5.29 -13.87 16.80
C GLY A 62 6.22 -15.00 16.37
N THR A 63 6.98 -14.84 15.30
CA THR A 63 7.87 -15.87 14.77
C THR A 63 9.03 -15.30 13.96
N GLN A 64 10.10 -16.10 13.85
CA GLN A 64 11.23 -15.90 12.94
C GLN A 64 11.27 -16.97 11.82
N SER A 65 10.31 -17.91 11.80
CA SER A 65 10.25 -18.98 10.80
C SER A 65 9.15 -18.73 9.76
N TYR A 66 9.51 -18.83 8.49
CA TYR A 66 8.53 -18.84 7.40
C TYR A 66 7.60 -20.05 7.43
N GLU A 67 7.95 -21.14 8.11
CA GLU A 67 7.05 -22.30 8.27
C GLU A 67 5.73 -21.91 8.92
N ASP A 68 5.76 -20.94 9.83
CA ASP A 68 4.58 -20.49 10.56
C ASP A 68 3.57 -19.74 9.70
N ILE A 69 3.99 -19.17 8.55
CA ILE A 69 3.05 -18.53 7.61
C ILE A 69 2.39 -19.53 6.65
N THR A 70 2.70 -20.84 6.77
CA THR A 70 2.13 -21.86 5.88
C THR A 70 0.61 -21.80 5.89
N GLY A 71 0.04 -21.71 4.69
CA GLY A 71 -1.41 -21.62 4.50
C GLY A 71 -2.02 -20.26 4.83
N ALA A 72 -1.24 -19.19 4.88
CA ALA A 72 -1.79 -17.84 5.03
C ALA A 72 -2.69 -17.47 3.84
N ASP A 73 -3.83 -16.84 4.14
CA ASP A 73 -4.76 -16.30 3.14
C ASP A 73 -4.26 -14.94 2.59
N VAL A 74 -3.67 -14.13 3.48
CA VAL A 74 -3.10 -12.82 3.15
C VAL A 74 -1.69 -12.70 3.72
N CYS A 75 -0.77 -12.18 2.91
CA CYS A 75 0.55 -11.75 3.36
C CYS A 75 0.68 -10.24 3.17
N ILE A 76 0.98 -9.47 4.24
CA ILE A 76 1.26 -8.04 4.14
C ILE A 76 2.74 -7.83 4.41
N VAL A 77 3.47 -7.27 3.43
CA VAL A 77 4.92 -7.16 3.45
C VAL A 77 5.33 -5.73 3.77
N THR A 78 5.91 -5.55 4.96
CA THR A 78 6.49 -4.29 5.43
C THR A 78 8.00 -4.41 5.68
N ALA A 79 8.55 -5.62 5.47
CA ALA A 79 9.97 -5.91 5.65
C ALA A 79 10.82 -5.04 4.72
N GLY A 80 11.90 -4.48 5.25
CA GLY A 80 12.80 -3.59 4.54
C GLY A 80 13.31 -2.48 5.44
N VAL A 81 14.20 -1.66 4.91
CA VAL A 81 14.73 -0.50 5.63
C VAL A 81 14.12 0.79 5.10
N ALA A 82 13.87 1.73 6.00
CA ALA A 82 13.56 3.10 5.61
C ALA A 82 14.84 3.86 5.21
N ARG A 83 14.70 4.85 4.33
CA ARG A 83 15.83 5.69 3.93
C ARG A 83 16.42 6.41 5.15
N LYS A 84 17.72 6.28 5.34
CA LYS A 84 18.46 6.95 6.41
C LYS A 84 19.22 8.17 5.85
N PRO A 85 19.52 9.18 6.68
CA PRO A 85 20.41 10.27 6.27
C PRO A 85 21.74 9.73 5.73
N GLY A 86 22.18 10.26 4.57
CA GLY A 86 23.41 9.80 3.89
C GLY A 86 23.26 8.57 3.00
N MET A 87 22.12 7.89 3.00
CA MET A 87 21.86 6.76 2.12
C MET A 87 21.42 7.25 0.74
N SER A 88 22.06 6.78 -0.33
CA SER A 88 21.65 7.04 -1.69
C SER A 88 20.33 6.30 -2.02
N ARG A 89 19.71 6.66 -3.15
CA ARG A 89 18.53 5.95 -3.66
C ARG A 89 18.89 4.51 -4.06
N ASP A 90 20.04 4.33 -4.67
CA ASP A 90 20.51 3.02 -5.16
C ASP A 90 20.89 2.09 -4.00
N ASP A 91 21.49 2.63 -2.93
CA ASP A 91 21.75 1.86 -1.71
C ASP A 91 20.45 1.31 -1.10
N LEU A 92 19.43 2.16 -0.98
CA LEU A 92 18.11 1.77 -0.47
C LEU A 92 17.48 0.70 -1.34
N LEU A 93 17.53 0.91 -2.66
CA LEU A 93 16.98 -0.01 -3.64
C LEU A 93 17.66 -1.38 -3.55
N GLY A 94 19.01 -1.43 -3.52
CA GLY A 94 19.78 -2.66 -3.43
C GLY A 94 19.55 -3.44 -2.14
N ILE A 95 19.40 -2.75 -1.00
CA ILE A 95 19.10 -3.40 0.28
C ILE A 95 17.69 -4.00 0.24
N ASN A 96 16.69 -3.22 -0.13
CA ASN A 96 15.30 -3.67 -0.11
C ASN A 96 15.02 -4.73 -1.20
N LEU A 97 15.75 -4.71 -2.32
CA LEU A 97 15.65 -5.75 -3.32
C LEU A 97 16.08 -7.12 -2.78
N LYS A 98 17.18 -7.18 -2.00
CA LYS A 98 17.60 -8.43 -1.30
C LYS A 98 16.56 -8.89 -0.29
N VAL A 99 15.93 -7.97 0.41
CA VAL A 99 14.83 -8.30 1.34
C VAL A 99 13.65 -8.87 0.57
N MET A 100 13.23 -8.25 -0.54
CA MET A 100 12.12 -8.75 -1.37
C MET A 100 12.41 -10.14 -1.94
N LYS A 101 13.66 -10.44 -2.27
CA LYS A 101 14.07 -11.79 -2.70
C LYS A 101 13.83 -12.83 -1.61
N SER A 102 14.35 -12.59 -0.41
CA SER A 102 14.16 -13.49 0.73
C SER A 102 12.67 -13.66 1.09
N VAL A 103 11.91 -12.56 1.11
CA VAL A 103 10.47 -12.58 1.39
C VAL A 103 9.70 -13.32 0.30
N GLY A 104 10.00 -13.04 -0.97
CA GLY A 104 9.35 -13.69 -2.11
C GLY A 104 9.58 -15.22 -2.12
N GLU A 105 10.81 -15.65 -1.86
CA GLU A 105 11.16 -17.07 -1.73
C GLU A 105 10.42 -17.73 -0.56
N GLY A 106 10.33 -17.05 0.60
CA GLY A 106 9.59 -17.51 1.77
C GLY A 106 8.09 -17.67 1.51
N ILE A 107 7.46 -16.67 0.87
CA ILE A 107 6.04 -16.73 0.50
C ILE A 107 5.79 -17.84 -0.51
N LYS A 108 6.64 -17.96 -1.53
CA LYS A 108 6.57 -19.02 -2.54
C LYS A 108 6.56 -20.42 -1.91
N ALA A 109 7.41 -20.65 -0.91
CA ALA A 109 7.57 -21.95 -0.27
C ALA A 109 6.40 -22.27 0.69
N HIS A 110 5.87 -21.28 1.42
CA HIS A 110 4.97 -21.53 2.53
C HIS A 110 3.54 -20.98 2.36
N ALA A 111 3.35 -19.96 1.53
CA ALA A 111 2.05 -19.34 1.30
C ALA A 111 1.78 -19.05 -0.20
N PRO A 112 1.93 -20.04 -1.11
CA PRO A 112 1.87 -19.81 -2.56
C PRO A 112 0.49 -19.38 -3.08
N ASN A 113 -0.55 -19.47 -2.28
CA ASN A 113 -1.92 -19.10 -2.65
C ASN A 113 -2.36 -17.78 -2.01
N ALA A 114 -1.53 -17.16 -1.16
CA ALA A 114 -1.87 -15.94 -0.44
C ALA A 114 -2.08 -14.76 -1.39
N PHE A 115 -2.98 -13.86 -1.00
CA PHE A 115 -3.02 -12.51 -1.55
C PHE A 115 -1.93 -11.68 -0.87
N VAL A 116 -1.06 -11.05 -1.65
CA VAL A 116 0.14 -10.37 -1.16
C VAL A 116 0.01 -8.86 -1.35
N ILE A 117 0.11 -8.10 -0.26
CA ILE A 117 0.09 -6.64 -0.25
C ILE A 117 1.48 -6.14 0.13
N CYS A 118 2.19 -5.50 -0.79
CA CYS A 118 3.50 -4.89 -0.55
C CYS A 118 3.34 -3.45 -0.05
N ILE A 119 4.12 -3.08 1.01
CA ILE A 119 4.20 -1.70 1.54
C ILE A 119 5.62 -1.17 1.45
N THR A 120 6.61 -2.05 1.27
CA THR A 120 8.04 -1.71 1.27
C THR A 120 8.38 -0.72 0.15
N ASN A 121 9.14 0.32 0.49
CA ASN A 121 9.59 1.36 -0.45
C ASN A 121 11.00 1.07 -1.04
N PRO A 122 11.27 1.53 -2.28
CA PRO A 122 10.37 2.24 -3.20
C PRO A 122 9.28 1.30 -3.74
N LEU A 123 8.01 1.64 -3.43
CA LEU A 123 6.89 0.70 -3.52
C LEU A 123 6.73 0.02 -4.88
N ASP A 124 6.68 0.81 -5.96
CA ASP A 124 6.36 0.29 -7.29
C ASP A 124 7.42 -0.70 -7.81
N ALA A 125 8.70 -0.45 -7.49
CA ALA A 125 9.78 -1.37 -7.78
C ALA A 125 9.76 -2.62 -6.86
N MET A 126 9.43 -2.43 -5.58
CA MET A 126 9.44 -3.53 -4.61
C MET A 126 8.26 -4.50 -4.83
N VAL A 127 7.07 -4.01 -5.18
CA VAL A 127 5.94 -4.88 -5.52
C VAL A 127 6.21 -5.69 -6.78
N TRP A 128 6.82 -5.06 -7.80
CA TRP A 128 7.26 -5.76 -9.00
C TRP A 128 8.30 -6.84 -8.68
N ALA A 129 9.36 -6.50 -7.95
CA ALA A 129 10.41 -7.46 -7.58
C ALA A 129 9.87 -8.61 -6.70
N LEU A 130 8.97 -8.30 -5.75
CA LEU A 130 8.34 -9.30 -4.90
C LEU A 130 7.53 -10.31 -5.72
N ARG A 131 6.79 -9.85 -6.75
CA ARG A 131 6.07 -10.72 -7.66
C ARG A 131 7.04 -11.60 -8.45
N GLU A 132 8.12 -11.05 -8.99
CA GLU A 132 9.13 -11.82 -9.75
C GLU A 132 9.76 -12.92 -8.87
N PHE A 133 10.19 -12.60 -7.66
CA PHE A 133 10.82 -13.57 -6.75
C PHE A 133 9.84 -14.60 -6.19
N SER A 134 8.60 -14.21 -5.90
CA SER A 134 7.59 -15.15 -5.41
C SER A 134 7.03 -16.06 -6.52
N GLY A 135 7.02 -15.59 -7.76
CA GLY A 135 6.42 -16.31 -8.89
C GLY A 135 4.90 -16.45 -8.78
N LEU A 136 4.25 -15.67 -7.90
CA LEU A 136 2.80 -15.65 -7.78
C LEU A 136 2.15 -15.02 -9.02
N SER A 137 0.88 -15.30 -9.25
CA SER A 137 0.13 -14.65 -10.32
C SER A 137 -0.01 -13.14 -10.06
N GLU A 138 -0.11 -12.36 -11.13
CA GLU A 138 -0.23 -10.91 -11.07
C GLU A 138 -1.46 -10.44 -10.30
N SER A 139 -2.55 -11.23 -10.33
CA SER A 139 -3.77 -10.94 -9.56
C SER A 139 -3.59 -11.15 -8.06
N LYS A 140 -2.59 -11.92 -7.62
CA LYS A 140 -2.34 -12.21 -6.20
C LYS A 140 -1.32 -11.28 -5.55
N VAL A 141 -0.69 -10.37 -6.30
CA VAL A 141 0.30 -9.42 -5.76
C VAL A 141 -0.10 -8.00 -6.10
N CYS A 142 -0.13 -7.12 -5.11
CA CYS A 142 -0.37 -5.69 -5.31
C CYS A 142 0.43 -4.84 -4.31
N GLY A 143 0.52 -3.54 -4.59
CA GLY A 143 1.16 -2.58 -3.70
C GLY A 143 0.16 -1.61 -3.07
N MET A 144 0.35 -1.32 -1.79
CA MET A 144 -0.39 -0.28 -1.08
C MET A 144 0.20 1.08 -1.43
N ALA A 145 -0.49 1.82 -2.30
CA ALA A 145 -0.06 3.11 -2.87
C ALA A 145 -1.20 4.15 -2.79
N GLY A 146 -1.98 4.24 -3.84
CA GLY A 146 -3.04 5.24 -3.99
C GLY A 146 -4.12 5.19 -2.91
N VAL A 147 -4.34 4.07 -2.24
CA VAL A 147 -5.26 3.99 -1.08
C VAL A 147 -4.81 4.96 0.02
N LEU A 148 -3.52 4.94 0.37
CA LEU A 148 -2.93 5.87 1.34
C LEU A 148 -2.92 7.30 0.81
N ASP A 149 -2.52 7.50 -0.45
CA ASP A 149 -2.38 8.83 -1.03
C ASP A 149 -3.76 9.50 -1.20
N SER A 150 -4.77 8.73 -1.58
CA SER A 150 -6.16 9.18 -1.61
C SER A 150 -6.70 9.48 -0.20
N ALA A 151 -6.33 8.73 0.81
CA ALA A 151 -6.72 9.01 2.20
C ALA A 151 -6.14 10.36 2.69
N ARG A 152 -4.90 10.70 2.32
CA ARG A 152 -4.30 12.02 2.59
C ARG A 152 -5.06 13.12 1.87
N PHE A 153 -5.34 12.93 0.59
CA PHE A 153 -6.09 13.89 -0.21
C PHE A 153 -7.50 14.12 0.36
N ARG A 154 -8.22 13.04 0.71
CA ARG A 154 -9.52 13.12 1.39
C ARG A 154 -9.45 13.90 2.70
N HIS A 155 -8.42 13.69 3.51
CA HIS A 155 -8.22 14.40 4.76
C HIS A 155 -8.05 15.91 4.53
N PHE A 156 -7.19 16.33 3.60
CA PHE A 156 -6.98 17.74 3.33
C PHE A 156 -8.20 18.41 2.69
N LEU A 157 -8.92 17.72 1.81
CA LEU A 157 -10.17 18.20 1.25
C LEU A 157 -11.26 18.36 2.33
N SER A 158 -11.35 17.43 3.29
CA SER A 158 -12.33 17.54 4.37
C SER A 158 -12.10 18.78 5.24
N ILE A 159 -10.84 19.14 5.45
CA ILE A 159 -10.48 20.40 6.16
C ILE A 159 -10.86 21.62 5.33
N GLU A 160 -10.53 21.61 4.03
CA GLU A 160 -10.84 22.71 3.11
C GLU A 160 -12.32 23.05 3.07
N PHE A 161 -13.16 22.00 2.93
CA PHE A 161 -14.60 22.16 2.81
C PHE A 161 -15.35 22.15 4.15
N ASN A 162 -14.65 21.94 5.26
CA ASN A 162 -15.22 21.79 6.61
C ASN A 162 -16.35 20.75 6.65
N VAL A 163 -16.09 19.56 6.09
CA VAL A 163 -17.04 18.44 6.02
C VAL A 163 -16.45 17.18 6.63
N SER A 164 -17.31 16.18 6.90
CA SER A 164 -16.85 14.86 7.31
C SER A 164 -15.95 14.22 6.25
N MET A 165 -14.85 13.57 6.65
CA MET A 165 -14.02 12.75 5.76
C MET A 165 -14.81 11.60 5.11
N ARG A 166 -15.94 11.19 5.69
CA ARG A 166 -16.81 10.15 5.14
C ARG A 166 -17.52 10.57 3.87
N ASP A 167 -17.72 11.88 3.71
CA ASP A 167 -18.39 12.45 2.53
C ASP A 167 -17.42 12.79 1.39
N VAL A 168 -16.11 12.60 1.62
CA VAL A 168 -15.08 12.87 0.62
C VAL A 168 -14.64 11.58 -0.06
N THR A 169 -14.72 11.55 -1.39
CA THR A 169 -14.12 10.52 -2.22
C THR A 169 -12.98 11.14 -3.02
N ALA A 170 -11.84 10.46 -3.10
CA ALA A 170 -10.70 10.96 -3.87
C ALA A 170 -9.95 9.83 -4.56
N PHE A 171 -9.31 10.15 -5.67
CA PHE A 171 -8.50 9.24 -6.46
C PHE A 171 -7.11 9.81 -6.69
N VAL A 172 -6.08 9.02 -6.34
CA VAL A 172 -4.68 9.32 -6.63
C VAL A 172 -4.09 8.12 -7.37
N LEU A 173 -3.54 8.36 -8.54
CA LEU A 173 -2.94 7.36 -9.43
C LEU A 173 -1.43 7.58 -9.59
N GLY A 174 -0.81 6.73 -10.41
CA GLY A 174 0.62 6.81 -10.73
C GLY A 174 1.51 6.13 -9.70
N GLY A 175 2.82 6.29 -9.82
CA GLY A 175 3.80 5.79 -8.86
C GLY A 175 3.65 6.42 -7.48
N HIS A 176 3.93 5.64 -6.45
CA HIS A 176 3.83 6.10 -5.07
C HIS A 176 5.03 7.00 -4.70
N GLY A 177 4.82 8.31 -4.63
CA GLY A 177 5.84 9.33 -4.34
C GLY A 177 5.52 10.67 -4.97
N ASP A 178 6.55 11.47 -5.23
CA ASP A 178 6.41 12.86 -5.68
C ASP A 178 5.72 13.00 -7.05
N THR A 179 5.72 11.92 -7.85
CA THR A 179 5.10 11.88 -9.18
C THR A 179 3.67 11.35 -9.19
N MET A 180 3.06 11.13 -8.01
CA MET A 180 1.66 10.72 -7.91
C MET A 180 0.73 11.73 -8.59
N VAL A 181 -0.40 11.24 -9.10
CA VAL A 181 -1.37 12.02 -9.87
C VAL A 181 -2.72 12.07 -9.16
N PRO A 182 -2.96 13.06 -8.27
CA PRO A 182 -4.28 13.29 -7.71
C PRO A 182 -5.25 13.78 -8.78
N LEU A 183 -6.37 13.06 -8.94
CA LEU A 183 -7.39 13.34 -9.95
C LEU A 183 -8.53 14.17 -9.34
N ALA A 184 -8.44 15.51 -9.42
CA ALA A 184 -9.47 16.41 -8.91
C ALA A 184 -10.84 16.13 -9.57
N ARG A 185 -10.88 15.87 -10.85
CA ARG A 185 -12.11 15.60 -11.62
C ARG A 185 -12.84 14.32 -11.17
N TYR A 186 -12.12 13.33 -10.66
CA TYR A 186 -12.68 12.09 -10.10
C TYR A 186 -12.80 12.12 -8.57
N SER A 187 -12.53 13.27 -7.95
CA SER A 187 -12.66 13.47 -6.52
C SER A 187 -13.90 14.29 -6.21
N THR A 188 -14.65 13.91 -5.17
CA THR A 188 -15.97 14.48 -4.90
C THR A 188 -16.19 14.72 -3.41
N VAL A 189 -17.10 15.64 -3.09
CA VAL A 189 -17.69 15.78 -1.75
C VAL A 189 -19.18 15.45 -1.88
N ALA A 190 -19.62 14.40 -1.22
CA ALA A 190 -20.99 13.88 -1.30
C ALA A 190 -21.51 13.70 -2.73
N GLY A 191 -20.62 13.29 -3.64
CA GLY A 191 -20.93 13.10 -5.07
C GLY A 191 -20.79 14.35 -5.93
N ILE A 192 -20.53 15.54 -5.35
CA ILE A 192 -20.29 16.79 -6.10
C ILE A 192 -18.81 16.82 -6.50
N PRO A 193 -18.47 16.86 -7.80
CA PRO A 193 -17.08 16.92 -8.27
C PRO A 193 -16.35 18.17 -7.78
N LEU A 194 -15.03 18.07 -7.54
CA LEU A 194 -14.24 19.22 -7.08
C LEU A 194 -14.27 20.40 -8.06
N PRO A 195 -14.25 20.22 -9.39
CA PRO A 195 -14.41 21.36 -10.30
C PRO A 195 -15.73 22.12 -10.11
N ASP A 196 -16.85 21.42 -9.88
CA ASP A 196 -18.14 22.04 -9.65
C ASP A 196 -18.13 22.84 -8.32
N LEU A 197 -17.44 22.35 -7.29
CA LEU A 197 -17.28 23.07 -6.02
C LEU A 197 -16.46 24.38 -6.18
N VAL A 198 -15.50 24.38 -7.13
CA VAL A 198 -14.79 25.61 -7.52
C VAL A 198 -15.75 26.60 -8.20
N GLU A 199 -16.54 26.13 -9.18
CA GLU A 199 -17.53 26.97 -9.86
C GLU A 199 -18.60 27.54 -8.91
N MET A 200 -18.98 26.75 -7.89
CA MET A 200 -19.90 27.17 -6.83
C MET A 200 -19.27 28.15 -5.83
N GLY A 201 -17.95 28.39 -5.91
CA GLY A 201 -17.22 29.28 -5.00
C GLY A 201 -16.96 28.73 -3.59
N TRP A 202 -17.04 27.41 -3.39
CA TRP A 202 -16.71 26.76 -2.10
C TRP A 202 -15.20 26.72 -1.86
N THR A 203 -14.41 26.71 -2.91
CA THR A 203 -12.95 26.82 -2.91
C THR A 203 -12.48 27.50 -4.18
N THR A 204 -11.16 27.57 -4.40
CA THR A 204 -10.55 28.11 -5.62
C THR A 204 -9.55 27.10 -6.21
N GLU A 205 -9.24 27.21 -7.50
CA GLU A 205 -8.22 26.39 -8.17
C GLU A 205 -6.88 26.47 -7.41
N ASP A 206 -6.41 27.68 -7.06
CA ASP A 206 -5.16 27.88 -6.32
C ASP A 206 -5.14 27.14 -4.97
N ARG A 207 -6.26 27.04 -4.28
CA ARG A 207 -6.36 26.28 -3.03
C ARG A 207 -6.33 24.78 -3.27
N LEU A 208 -7.01 24.29 -4.31
CA LEU A 208 -6.95 22.89 -4.72
C LEU A 208 -5.53 22.47 -5.13
N ASP A 209 -4.83 23.29 -5.90
CA ASP A 209 -3.45 23.04 -6.30
C ASP A 209 -2.52 22.93 -5.10
N LYS A 210 -2.69 23.78 -4.11
CA LYS A 210 -1.95 23.72 -2.82
C LYS A 210 -2.24 22.43 -2.06
N ILE A 211 -3.49 21.97 -2.06
CA ILE A 211 -3.90 20.71 -1.43
C ILE A 211 -3.32 19.51 -2.19
N ILE A 212 -3.36 19.53 -3.52
CA ILE A 212 -2.74 18.52 -4.38
C ILE A 212 -1.24 18.43 -4.09
N GLN A 213 -0.54 19.57 -4.06
CA GLN A 213 0.88 19.59 -3.74
C GLN A 213 1.17 19.07 -2.33
N ARG A 214 0.40 19.50 -1.33
CA ARG A 214 0.54 18.99 0.05
C ARG A 214 0.27 17.48 0.14
N THR A 215 -0.61 16.94 -0.70
CA THR A 215 -0.84 15.49 -0.79
C THR A 215 0.40 14.75 -1.27
N ARG A 216 1.10 15.29 -2.29
CA ARG A 216 2.38 14.75 -2.77
C ARG A 216 3.47 14.80 -1.69
N ASP A 217 3.52 15.88 -0.94
CA ASP A 217 4.51 16.11 0.11
C ASP A 217 4.15 15.45 1.46
N GLY A 218 2.96 14.85 1.59
CA GLY A 218 2.42 14.39 2.86
C GLY A 218 3.28 13.35 3.60
N GLY A 219 4.04 12.53 2.87
CA GLY A 219 5.03 11.63 3.48
C GLY A 219 6.21 12.38 4.07
N ALA A 220 6.76 13.35 3.34
CA ALA A 220 7.87 14.19 3.78
C ALA A 220 7.48 15.12 4.94
N GLU A 221 6.25 15.66 4.93
CA GLU A 221 5.70 16.49 6.02
C GLU A 221 5.71 15.70 7.34
N ILE A 222 5.23 14.44 7.33
CA ILE A 222 5.22 13.58 8.53
C ILE A 222 6.62 13.26 9.02
N VAL A 223 7.55 12.90 8.11
CA VAL A 223 8.95 12.65 8.45
C VAL A 223 9.59 13.90 9.07
N GLY A 224 9.33 15.07 8.52
CA GLY A 224 9.79 16.35 9.04
C GLY A 224 9.30 16.66 10.45
N LEU A 225 8.05 16.29 10.77
CA LEU A 225 7.45 16.44 12.10
C LEU A 225 7.96 15.42 13.11
N LEU A 226 8.05 14.15 12.72
CA LEU A 226 8.48 13.06 13.62
C LEU A 226 9.98 13.09 13.92
N LYS A 227 10.80 13.71 13.05
CA LYS A 227 12.28 13.75 13.14
C LYS A 227 12.95 12.37 13.00
N THR A 228 12.34 11.32 13.51
CA THR A 228 12.80 9.93 13.42
C THR A 228 11.62 9.04 12.97
N GLY A 229 11.88 8.15 12.02
CA GLY A 229 10.84 7.26 11.48
C GLY A 229 10.00 7.89 10.35
N SER A 230 8.88 7.28 10.05
CA SER A 230 7.94 7.69 9.00
C SER A 230 6.51 7.41 9.43
N ALA A 231 5.53 7.79 8.62
CA ALA A 231 4.12 7.43 8.85
C ALA A 231 3.97 5.91 8.99
N PHE A 232 3.16 5.46 9.94
CA PHE A 232 2.86 4.05 10.14
C PHE A 232 1.38 3.75 10.44
N TYR A 233 0.63 4.66 11.02
CA TYR A 233 -0.82 4.47 11.25
C TYR A 233 -1.61 4.44 9.94
N ALA A 234 -1.50 5.48 9.13
CA ALA A 234 -2.24 5.58 7.88
C ALA A 234 -1.84 4.50 6.84
N PRO A 235 -0.55 4.18 6.63
CA PRO A 235 -0.18 3.05 5.76
C PRO A 235 -0.73 1.71 6.24
N ALA A 236 -0.70 1.44 7.54
CA ALA A 236 -1.28 0.22 8.09
C ALA A 236 -2.79 0.15 7.87
N THR A 237 -3.51 1.24 8.14
CA THR A 237 -4.97 1.31 7.91
C THR A 237 -5.31 1.11 6.43
N ALA A 238 -4.56 1.72 5.51
CA ALA A 238 -4.75 1.56 4.07
C ALA A 238 -4.57 0.10 3.62
N ALA A 239 -3.53 -0.58 4.12
CA ALA A 239 -3.31 -1.99 3.79
C ALA A 239 -4.36 -2.92 4.41
N ILE A 240 -4.84 -2.61 5.62
CA ILE A 240 -5.96 -3.34 6.23
C ILE A 240 -7.25 -3.18 5.42
N GLU A 241 -7.54 -1.99 4.85
CA GLU A 241 -8.68 -1.80 3.95
C GLU A 241 -8.60 -2.72 2.72
N MET A 242 -7.40 -2.88 2.14
CA MET A 242 -7.16 -3.80 1.02
C MET A 242 -7.32 -5.27 1.43
N ALA A 243 -6.75 -5.66 2.57
CA ALA A 243 -6.86 -7.02 3.10
C ALA A 243 -8.31 -7.38 3.45
N GLU A 244 -9.07 -6.47 4.06
CA GLU A 244 -10.48 -6.63 4.37
C GLU A 244 -11.33 -6.80 3.10
N ALA A 245 -11.03 -6.02 2.04
CA ALA A 245 -11.70 -6.14 0.75
C ALA A 245 -11.52 -7.53 0.13
N TYR A 246 -10.31 -8.10 0.24
CA TYR A 246 -10.02 -9.47 -0.20
C TYR A 246 -10.71 -10.52 0.69
N LEU A 247 -10.47 -10.48 1.99
CA LEU A 247 -10.97 -11.50 2.94
C LEU A 247 -12.49 -11.59 3.02
N LYS A 248 -13.19 -10.46 2.84
CA LYS A 248 -14.66 -10.37 2.88
C LYS A 248 -15.31 -10.28 1.49
N ASP A 249 -14.56 -10.50 0.44
CA ASP A 249 -15.03 -10.41 -0.97
C ASP A 249 -15.84 -9.13 -1.28
N GLN A 250 -15.36 -7.97 -0.79
CA GLN A 250 -16.14 -6.74 -0.83
C GLN A 250 -16.22 -6.09 -2.21
N LYS A 251 -15.43 -6.52 -3.19
CA LYS A 251 -15.34 -5.94 -4.54
C LYS A 251 -15.07 -4.43 -4.51
N ARG A 252 -14.20 -3.99 -3.58
CA ARG A 252 -13.87 -2.58 -3.43
C ARG A 252 -13.08 -2.07 -4.64
N LEU A 253 -13.48 -0.90 -5.14
CA LEU A 253 -12.70 -0.16 -6.13
C LEU A 253 -11.70 0.74 -5.39
N LEU A 254 -10.43 0.34 -5.39
CA LEU A 254 -9.35 1.01 -4.65
C LEU A 254 -8.18 1.34 -5.59
N PRO A 255 -7.54 2.50 -5.48
CA PRO A 255 -6.32 2.81 -6.24
C PRO A 255 -5.13 2.09 -5.59
N CYS A 256 -4.59 1.09 -6.29
CA CYS A 256 -3.48 0.26 -5.82
C CYS A 256 -2.40 0.15 -6.89
N ALA A 257 -1.16 -0.10 -6.52
CA ALA A 257 -0.16 -0.52 -7.48
C ALA A 257 -0.47 -1.95 -7.93
N ALA A 258 -0.96 -2.09 -9.16
CA ALA A 258 -1.35 -3.35 -9.76
C ALA A 258 -0.69 -3.54 -11.13
N HIS A 259 -0.57 -4.79 -11.56
CA HIS A 259 -0.02 -5.14 -12.86
C HIS A 259 -1.00 -4.75 -13.98
N CYS A 260 -0.53 -3.89 -14.88
CA CYS A 260 -1.31 -3.44 -16.04
C CYS A 260 -1.00 -4.29 -17.28
N LYS A 261 -2.04 -4.54 -18.09
CA LYS A 261 -1.98 -5.32 -19.34
C LYS A 261 -2.48 -4.52 -20.55
N GLY A 262 -2.29 -3.21 -20.52
CA GLY A 262 -2.72 -2.26 -21.54
C GLY A 262 -3.60 -1.14 -21.00
N GLU A 263 -4.12 -1.29 -19.78
CA GLU A 263 -4.96 -0.28 -19.15
C GLU A 263 -4.18 1.04 -18.97
N LEU A 264 -4.86 2.16 -19.20
CA LEU A 264 -4.29 3.51 -19.17
C LEU A 264 -3.01 3.66 -20.04
N GLY A 265 -2.84 2.78 -21.06
CA GLY A 265 -1.67 2.75 -21.94
C GLY A 265 -0.42 2.12 -21.32
N VAL A 266 -0.53 1.41 -20.21
CA VAL A 266 0.58 0.75 -19.49
C VAL A 266 0.50 -0.76 -19.64
N SER A 267 1.61 -1.41 -20.00
CA SER A 267 1.73 -2.86 -20.09
C SER A 267 2.93 -3.37 -19.30
N ASP A 268 2.78 -4.57 -18.76
CA ASP A 268 3.83 -5.35 -18.08
C ASP A 268 4.52 -4.61 -16.93
N MET A 269 3.74 -3.82 -16.17
CA MET A 269 4.27 -3.03 -15.07
C MET A 269 3.25 -2.86 -13.94
N TYR A 270 3.77 -2.73 -12.72
CA TYR A 270 3.00 -2.29 -11.56
C TYR A 270 3.03 -0.77 -11.45
N VAL A 271 1.86 -0.17 -11.37
CA VAL A 271 1.67 1.28 -11.14
C VAL A 271 0.33 1.51 -10.46
N GLY A 272 0.19 2.61 -9.75
CA GLY A 272 -1.07 2.98 -9.08
C GLY A 272 -2.18 3.25 -10.07
N VAL A 273 -3.19 2.38 -10.10
CA VAL A 273 -4.36 2.40 -10.99
C VAL A 273 -5.62 2.00 -10.20
N PRO A 274 -6.83 2.35 -10.69
CA PRO A 274 -8.06 1.91 -10.04
C PRO A 274 -8.23 0.40 -10.19
N THR A 275 -8.37 -0.33 -9.07
CA THR A 275 -8.48 -1.79 -9.06
C THR A 275 -9.70 -2.27 -8.29
N ILE A 276 -10.34 -3.33 -8.76
CA ILE A 276 -11.34 -4.04 -7.99
C ILE A 276 -10.66 -5.16 -7.22
N ILE A 277 -10.74 -5.13 -5.89
CA ILE A 277 -10.24 -6.15 -4.97
C ILE A 277 -11.41 -6.98 -4.44
N GLY A 278 -11.35 -8.28 -4.68
CA GLY A 278 -12.26 -9.28 -4.15
C GLY A 278 -11.52 -10.57 -3.80
N CYS A 279 -12.23 -11.67 -3.57
CA CYS A 279 -11.63 -12.94 -3.09
C CYS A 279 -10.65 -13.59 -4.09
N GLU A 280 -10.68 -13.20 -5.37
CA GLU A 280 -9.67 -13.64 -6.36
C GLU A 280 -8.40 -12.78 -6.37
N GLY A 281 -8.32 -11.75 -5.52
CA GLY A 281 -7.24 -10.76 -5.47
C GLY A 281 -7.58 -9.51 -6.29
N ILE A 282 -6.68 -9.07 -7.15
CA ILE A 282 -6.96 -8.02 -8.15
C ILE A 282 -7.79 -8.64 -9.27
N GLU A 283 -9.09 -8.39 -9.26
CA GLU A 283 -10.02 -8.98 -10.21
C GLU A 283 -10.10 -8.19 -11.52
N ARG A 284 -9.89 -6.88 -11.43
CA ARG A 284 -9.89 -5.99 -12.60
C ARG A 284 -9.16 -4.70 -12.32
N VAL A 285 -8.36 -4.24 -13.27
CA VAL A 285 -7.93 -2.84 -13.39
C VAL A 285 -9.00 -2.11 -14.18
N VAL A 286 -9.45 -0.96 -13.67
CA VAL A 286 -10.50 -0.17 -14.34
C VAL A 286 -9.87 0.91 -15.20
N ASP A 287 -10.07 0.79 -16.51
CA ASP A 287 -9.54 1.72 -17.50
C ASP A 287 -10.41 2.98 -17.56
N ILE A 288 -10.04 3.99 -16.77
CA ILE A 288 -10.74 5.28 -16.70
C ILE A 288 -10.22 6.24 -17.77
N LYS A 289 -11.06 7.18 -18.18
CA LYS A 289 -10.67 8.20 -19.17
C LYS A 289 -9.93 9.34 -18.47
N LEU A 290 -8.68 9.57 -18.85
CA LEU A 290 -7.89 10.72 -18.44
C LEU A 290 -8.03 11.86 -19.47
N THR A 291 -7.91 13.12 -19.02
CA THR A 291 -7.67 14.24 -19.92
C THR A 291 -6.25 14.15 -20.46
N LYS A 292 -5.92 15.00 -21.44
CA LYS A 292 -4.56 15.02 -21.98
C LYS A 292 -3.53 15.37 -20.90
N GLU A 293 -3.83 16.36 -20.09
CA GLU A 293 -2.97 16.82 -18.99
C GLU A 293 -2.79 15.73 -17.91
N GLU A 294 -3.89 15.05 -17.52
CA GLU A 294 -3.87 13.93 -16.58
C GLU A 294 -3.04 12.77 -17.15
N GLN A 295 -3.19 12.46 -18.47
CA GLN A 295 -2.43 11.42 -19.13
C GLN A 295 -0.94 11.76 -19.22
N ASP A 296 -0.58 13.01 -19.51
CA ASP A 296 0.81 13.46 -19.56
C ASP A 296 1.47 13.35 -18.18
N MET A 297 0.78 13.74 -17.10
CA MET A 297 1.25 13.54 -15.73
C MET A 297 1.40 12.05 -15.39
N PHE A 298 0.43 11.23 -15.77
CA PHE A 298 0.45 9.80 -15.52
C PHE A 298 1.61 9.13 -16.27
N ASN A 299 1.83 9.47 -17.53
CA ASN A 299 2.95 8.96 -18.32
C ASN A 299 4.30 9.33 -17.71
N SER A 300 4.48 10.55 -17.21
CA SER A 300 5.69 10.98 -16.50
C SER A 300 5.91 10.15 -15.23
N SER A 301 4.85 9.86 -14.50
CA SER A 301 4.88 9.00 -13.32
C SER A 301 5.28 7.57 -13.67
N VAL A 302 4.73 7.00 -14.74
CA VAL A 302 5.07 5.67 -15.26
C VAL A 302 6.55 5.58 -15.65
N GLU A 303 7.11 6.60 -16.32
CA GLU A 303 8.53 6.60 -16.67
C GLU A 303 9.44 6.61 -15.42
N SER A 304 9.03 7.27 -14.35
CA SER A 304 9.75 7.22 -13.07
C SER A 304 9.77 5.80 -12.49
N VAL A 305 8.65 5.08 -12.56
CA VAL A 305 8.55 3.67 -12.13
C VAL A 305 9.42 2.77 -13.01
N LYS A 306 9.38 2.93 -14.34
CA LYS A 306 10.23 2.19 -15.29
C LYS A 306 11.73 2.32 -14.96
N SER A 307 12.15 3.54 -14.64
CA SER A 307 13.54 3.81 -14.23
C SER A 307 13.93 3.02 -12.98
N LEU A 308 13.03 2.90 -12.00
CA LEU A 308 13.27 2.12 -10.79
C LEU A 308 13.36 0.61 -11.07
N VAL A 309 12.44 0.09 -11.89
CA VAL A 309 12.45 -1.33 -12.29
C VAL A 309 13.72 -1.65 -13.08
N SER A 310 14.15 -0.77 -13.99
CA SER A 310 15.40 -0.95 -14.72
C SER A 310 16.61 -1.01 -13.79
N ALA A 311 16.68 -0.11 -12.79
CA ALA A 311 17.72 -0.15 -11.77
C ALA A 311 17.70 -1.46 -10.95
N CYS A 312 16.53 -2.01 -10.63
CA CYS A 312 16.44 -3.33 -9.99
C CYS A 312 17.07 -4.45 -10.86
N LYS A 313 16.80 -4.44 -12.17
CA LYS A 313 17.38 -5.42 -13.12
C LYS A 313 18.90 -5.31 -13.27
N GLU A 314 19.44 -4.09 -13.13
CA GLU A 314 20.90 -3.86 -13.12
C GLU A 314 21.53 -4.39 -11.83
N ILE A 315 20.85 -4.26 -10.68
CA ILE A 315 21.34 -4.72 -9.38
C ILE A 315 21.27 -6.26 -9.27
N ASP A 316 20.18 -6.89 -9.70
CA ASP A 316 20.00 -8.35 -9.65
C ASP A 316 19.66 -8.90 -11.03
N SER A 317 20.66 -9.54 -11.66
CA SER A 317 20.55 -10.11 -13.01
C SER A 317 19.57 -11.29 -13.12
N SER A 318 19.05 -11.82 -12.00
CA SER A 318 18.00 -12.84 -11.99
C SER A 318 16.61 -12.27 -12.31
N LEU A 319 16.46 -10.95 -12.31
CA LEU A 319 15.23 -10.20 -12.62
C LEU A 319 15.19 -9.75 -14.11
N LYS A 320 15.43 -10.62 -15.05
CA LYS A 320 15.49 -10.28 -16.48
C LYS A 320 14.13 -10.36 -17.16
#